data_dbd4663c1891b637e7f29f680bdd1d7c
#
_entry.id   dbd4663c1891b637e7f29f680bdd1d7c
#
_cell.length_a   1.000
_cell.length_b   1.000
_cell.length_c   1.000
_cell.angle_alpha   90.00
_cell.angle_beta   90.00
_cell.angle_gamma   90.00
#
_symmetry.space_group_name_H-M   'P 1'
#
loop_
_entity.id
_entity.type
_entity.pdbx_description
1 polymer ?
#
loop_
_entity_poly.entity_id
_entity_poly.type
_entity_poly.pdbx_seq_one_letter_code
_entity_poly.pdbx_strand_id
1 'polypeptide(L)'
;MKIFKSILFFSAAFLFYTNSNAQNILHTEVLGKPTDNSISVKCFFDTLMQMRAEFGTVSGTYTNQTSWQTFNNTQAAEIFMTGLTPNTKYYYRVHYRLPNATTFITRPEYSFTTQRSAGASFKFVVQADPHMDDQSDTALYALTLKNELEDNPDFMIDLGDFLMTDKLKNTSNVIPHDTIPYRCKLLRKHYEKSCHSMPLYIALGNHEGESGWNLNGTANNIAVWDAIERKKYFSNPLPNSFYTGDTTNNQYIGQRENYYAWQWGDAQFIVLDPYWYTNPKPDSLHGWRWTLGKTQYDWLKTTLENSTAKYKFVFAHQIIGGDPDGRGGVEFANRYEWGGDNLDGTAGWATNRPGWYKPIKDLLTEHRVNIFFHGHDHFFGKQEKDCLIYQETPQPSHPNFQNVNYAVDYGYITGQILPQSGHLRISVSPSGVQVDYVRAYLPQNENATRHNKDVSATYFIGAINCYDSLHTGIPVLYNKNYANEIIYPNPFMDKTKIEFDVNIATAYYLSIFNQQGVEVRKLLSNNVIQEGKYQMIWDAIMRLKPREQTRITK
;
A
#
# COMPACT_ATOMS: atom_id res chain seq x y z
N MET A 1 28.94 52.13 -74.70
CA MET A 1 27.82 51.20 -74.38
C MET A 1 28.44 49.90 -73.92
N LYS A 2 28.58 49.72 -72.57
CA LYS A 2 29.16 48.50 -71.93
C LYS A 2 28.04 47.66 -71.42
N ILE A 3 27.94 46.46 -71.95
CA ILE A 3 26.95 45.46 -71.55
C ILE A 3 27.53 44.65 -70.35
N PHE A 4 26.91 44.79 -69.16
CA PHE A 4 27.20 43.94 -68.02
C PHE A 4 26.39 42.62 -68.13
N LYS A 5 27.07 41.49 -68.22
CA LYS A 5 26.45 40.15 -68.08
C LYS A 5 26.45 39.78 -66.61
N SER A 6 25.27 39.73 -66.00
CA SER A 6 25.08 39.16 -64.64
C SER A 6 24.98 37.63 -64.76
N ILE A 7 25.88 36.93 -64.10
CA ILE A 7 25.83 35.47 -63.92
C ILE A 7 25.08 35.22 -62.65
N LEU A 8 23.88 34.57 -62.73
CA LEU A 8 23.09 34.11 -61.62
C LEU A 8 23.61 32.74 -61.20
N PHE A 9 24.22 32.66 -60.01
CA PHE A 9 24.53 31.36 -59.39
C PHE A 9 23.27 30.81 -58.69
N PHE A 10 22.69 29.72 -59.22
CA PHE A 10 21.67 28.92 -58.50
C PHE A 10 22.38 27.97 -57.55
N SER A 11 22.34 28.29 -56.26
CA SER A 11 22.75 27.37 -55.20
C SER A 11 21.59 26.42 -54.91
N ALA A 12 21.64 25.17 -55.40
CA ALA A 12 20.70 24.11 -55.04
C ALA A 12 21.03 23.62 -53.62
N ALA A 13 20.28 24.11 -52.64
CA ALA A 13 20.31 23.55 -51.29
C ALA A 13 19.60 22.18 -51.31
N PHE A 14 20.36 21.10 -51.27
CA PHE A 14 19.84 19.77 -51.00
C PHE A 14 19.43 19.70 -49.53
N LEU A 15 18.15 19.87 -49.24
CA LEU A 15 17.54 19.53 -47.96
C LEU A 15 17.53 18.01 -47.83
N PHE A 16 18.49 17.45 -47.12
CA PHE A 16 18.40 16.09 -46.65
C PHE A 16 17.29 16.04 -45.60
N TYR A 17 16.09 15.59 -45.99
CA TYR A 17 15.09 15.14 -45.06
C TYR A 17 15.61 13.86 -44.44
N THR A 18 16.26 13.96 -43.28
CA THR A 18 16.42 12.81 -42.40
C THR A 18 15.05 12.52 -41.79
N ASN A 19 14.38 11.51 -42.27
CA ASN A 19 13.27 10.93 -41.54
C ASN A 19 13.83 10.42 -40.19
N SER A 20 13.88 11.28 -39.18
CA SER A 20 14.05 10.81 -37.81
C SER A 20 12.73 10.15 -37.45
N ASN A 21 12.64 8.84 -37.63
CA ASN A 21 11.62 8.07 -36.93
C ASN A 21 11.80 8.38 -35.44
N ALA A 22 10.89 9.16 -34.88
CA ALA A 22 10.89 9.47 -33.47
C ALA A 22 10.81 8.13 -32.72
N GLN A 23 11.86 7.79 -31.99
CA GLN A 23 11.92 6.58 -31.15
C GLN A 23 11.03 6.86 -29.95
N ASN A 24 9.81 6.30 -29.93
CA ASN A 24 8.84 6.62 -28.92
C ASN A 24 8.85 5.54 -27.82
N ILE A 25 9.11 6.00 -26.60
CA ILE A 25 8.75 5.25 -25.41
C ILE A 25 7.26 5.47 -25.15
N LEU A 26 6.49 4.38 -25.08
CA LEU A 26 5.04 4.43 -24.83
C LEU A 26 4.72 4.59 -23.35
N HIS A 27 5.46 3.85 -22.52
CA HIS A 27 5.37 3.92 -21.06
C HIS A 27 6.77 3.94 -20.47
N THR A 28 6.99 4.88 -19.59
CA THR A 28 8.28 5.13 -18.97
C THR A 28 8.55 4.17 -17.80
N GLU A 29 9.56 4.43 -17.00
CA GLU A 29 10.04 3.56 -15.96
C GLU A 29 8.97 3.30 -14.88
N VAL A 30 8.72 2.05 -14.53
CA VAL A 30 8.12 1.62 -13.27
C VAL A 30 9.00 0.53 -12.68
N LEU A 31 9.39 0.74 -11.43
CA LEU A 31 10.17 -0.20 -10.65
C LEU A 31 9.27 -1.29 -10.06
N GLY A 32 9.81 -2.50 -9.93
CA GLY A 32 9.14 -3.62 -9.29
C GLY A 32 10.12 -4.62 -8.70
N LYS A 33 9.61 -5.52 -7.89
CA LYS A 33 10.35 -6.66 -7.33
C LYS A 33 11.67 -6.28 -6.65
N PRO A 34 11.72 -5.23 -5.79
CA PRO A 34 12.97 -4.88 -5.10
C PRO A 34 13.34 -5.97 -4.08
N THR A 35 14.63 -6.31 -4.01
CA THR A 35 15.18 -7.24 -3.04
C THR A 35 16.36 -6.60 -2.29
N ASP A 36 17.08 -7.39 -1.56
CA ASP A 36 18.35 -7.00 -0.95
C ASP A 36 19.49 -6.76 -1.97
N ASN A 37 19.39 -7.37 -3.15
CA ASN A 37 20.47 -7.38 -4.14
C ASN A 37 20.04 -7.14 -5.59
N SER A 38 18.74 -6.89 -5.84
CA SER A 38 18.21 -6.66 -7.17
C SER A 38 16.93 -5.82 -7.18
N ILE A 39 16.61 -5.25 -8.35
CA ILE A 39 15.34 -4.57 -8.64
C ILE A 39 15.07 -4.62 -10.14
N SER A 40 13.79 -4.71 -10.55
CA SER A 40 13.44 -4.59 -11.96
C SER A 40 12.98 -3.18 -12.32
N VAL A 41 13.23 -2.79 -13.58
CA VAL A 41 12.63 -1.61 -14.21
C VAL A 41 11.97 -2.05 -15.52
N LYS A 42 10.71 -1.63 -15.69
CA LYS A 42 9.86 -2.01 -16.82
C LYS A 42 9.47 -0.76 -17.62
N CYS A 43 9.66 -0.82 -18.97
CA CYS A 43 9.27 0.20 -19.94
C CYS A 43 8.51 -0.44 -21.11
N PHE A 44 7.89 0.39 -21.97
CA PHE A 44 7.25 -0.08 -23.20
C PHE A 44 7.64 0.82 -24.38
N PHE A 45 7.87 0.22 -25.53
CA PHE A 45 8.26 0.89 -26.76
C PHE A 45 7.27 0.61 -27.87
N ASP A 46 7.17 1.52 -28.85
CA ASP A 46 6.30 1.39 -30.03
C ASP A 46 6.90 0.53 -31.13
N THR A 47 8.20 0.21 -31.06
CA THR A 47 8.93 -0.58 -32.03
C THR A 47 10.00 -1.46 -31.35
N LEU A 48 10.71 -2.26 -32.14
CA LEU A 48 11.83 -3.08 -31.67
C LEU A 48 12.94 -2.16 -31.12
N MET A 49 13.27 -2.32 -29.84
CA MET A 49 14.26 -1.50 -29.13
C MET A 49 15.27 -2.33 -28.36
N GLN A 50 16.43 -1.76 -28.13
CA GLN A 50 17.36 -2.22 -27.10
C GLN A 50 17.27 -1.27 -25.90
N MET A 51 17.30 -1.85 -24.70
CA MET A 51 17.28 -1.14 -23.44
C MET A 51 18.39 -1.65 -22.51
N ARG A 52 18.96 -0.77 -21.72
CA ARG A 52 19.83 -1.06 -20.57
C ARG A 52 19.63 -0.04 -19.48
N ALA A 53 20.05 -0.35 -18.27
CA ALA A 53 20.19 0.62 -17.17
C ALA A 53 21.65 0.78 -16.75
N GLU A 54 22.02 1.96 -16.32
CA GLU A 54 23.23 2.22 -15.54
C GLU A 54 22.83 2.72 -14.16
N PHE A 55 23.62 2.38 -13.15
CA PHE A 55 23.29 2.66 -11.76
C PHE A 55 24.53 2.79 -10.88
N GLY A 56 24.38 3.50 -9.75
CA GLY A 56 25.43 3.73 -8.77
C GLY A 56 24.88 4.31 -7.47
N THR A 57 25.71 4.46 -6.46
CA THR A 57 25.31 4.96 -5.12
C THR A 57 25.46 6.47 -4.97
N VAL A 58 26.01 7.16 -5.97
CA VAL A 58 26.18 8.61 -5.98
C VAL A 58 25.46 9.20 -7.19
N SER A 59 24.63 10.20 -6.98
CA SER A 59 23.91 10.91 -8.06
C SER A 59 24.88 11.38 -9.13
N GLY A 60 24.53 11.14 -10.39
CA GLY A 60 25.35 11.48 -11.56
C GLY A 60 26.57 10.57 -11.78
N THR A 61 26.82 9.57 -10.90
CA THR A 61 27.95 8.65 -11.01
C THR A 61 27.46 7.21 -11.07
N TYR A 62 27.62 6.56 -12.22
CA TYR A 62 27.11 5.22 -12.48
C TYR A 62 28.27 4.26 -12.69
N THR A 63 28.58 3.47 -11.64
CA THR A 63 29.70 2.51 -11.65
C THR A 63 29.32 1.16 -12.23
N ASN A 64 28.02 0.90 -12.39
CA ASN A 64 27.49 -0.36 -12.87
C ASN A 64 26.53 -0.14 -14.03
N GLN A 65 26.39 -1.14 -14.89
CA GLN A 65 25.40 -1.13 -15.98
C GLN A 65 24.96 -2.55 -16.30
N THR A 66 23.74 -2.69 -16.81
CA THR A 66 23.26 -3.94 -17.40
C THR A 66 23.75 -4.06 -18.85
N SER A 67 23.74 -5.28 -19.40
CA SER A 67 23.92 -5.48 -20.84
C SER A 67 22.74 -4.89 -21.62
N TRP A 68 22.95 -4.55 -22.90
CA TRP A 68 21.86 -4.25 -23.82
C TRP A 68 21.01 -5.48 -24.06
N GLN A 69 19.69 -5.36 -23.84
CA GLN A 69 18.70 -6.39 -24.13
C GLN A 69 17.72 -5.89 -25.18
N THR A 70 17.27 -6.76 -26.07
CA THR A 70 16.38 -6.44 -27.19
C THR A 70 14.95 -6.83 -26.86
N PHE A 71 14.01 -5.93 -27.07
CA PHE A 71 12.58 -6.11 -26.81
C PHE A 71 11.77 -5.67 -28.03
N ASN A 72 10.75 -6.44 -28.38
CA ASN A 72 9.80 -6.06 -29.42
C ASN A 72 8.67 -5.19 -28.84
N ASN A 73 7.87 -4.59 -29.72
CA ASN A 73 6.77 -3.69 -29.34
C ASN A 73 5.54 -4.39 -28.72
N THR A 74 5.53 -5.72 -28.71
CA THR A 74 4.44 -6.51 -28.08
C THR A 74 4.77 -6.93 -26.67
N GLN A 75 6.03 -6.75 -26.24
CA GLN A 75 6.55 -7.16 -24.94
C GLN A 75 6.83 -5.96 -24.06
N ALA A 76 6.70 -6.17 -22.75
CA ALA A 76 7.30 -5.27 -21.79
C ALA A 76 8.83 -5.40 -21.85
N ALA A 77 9.52 -4.27 -21.89
CA ALA A 77 10.97 -4.21 -21.74
C ALA A 77 11.26 -4.17 -20.23
N GLU A 78 11.48 -5.34 -19.63
CA GLU A 78 11.83 -5.48 -18.21
C GLU A 78 13.28 -5.93 -18.09
N ILE A 79 14.08 -5.15 -17.38
CA ILE A 79 15.48 -5.48 -17.06
C ILE A 79 15.70 -5.47 -15.56
N PHE A 80 16.66 -6.26 -15.10
CA PHE A 80 17.05 -6.34 -13.70
C PHE A 80 18.40 -5.69 -13.47
N MET A 81 18.45 -4.75 -12.55
CA MET A 81 19.69 -4.29 -11.93
C MET A 81 20.00 -5.24 -10.79
N THR A 82 21.15 -5.93 -10.87
CA THR A 82 21.58 -6.98 -9.93
C THR A 82 22.93 -6.69 -9.33
N GLY A 83 23.33 -7.44 -8.30
CA GLY A 83 24.60 -7.21 -7.61
C GLY A 83 24.56 -5.97 -6.72
N LEU A 84 23.35 -5.59 -6.27
CA LEU A 84 23.17 -4.46 -5.38
C LEU A 84 23.55 -4.82 -3.94
N THR A 85 23.87 -3.81 -3.15
CA THR A 85 24.16 -3.92 -1.72
C THR A 85 22.86 -3.69 -0.93
N PRO A 86 22.55 -4.50 0.09
CA PRO A 86 21.40 -4.27 0.97
C PRO A 86 21.46 -2.90 1.67
N ASN A 87 20.29 -2.39 2.09
CA ASN A 87 20.13 -1.15 2.84
C ASN A 87 20.82 0.07 2.21
N THR A 88 20.82 0.14 0.88
CA THR A 88 21.59 1.13 0.11
C THR A 88 20.68 1.87 -0.87
N LYS A 89 20.81 3.20 -0.90
CA LYS A 89 20.18 4.03 -1.92
C LYS A 89 21.01 4.00 -3.19
N TYR A 90 20.34 3.73 -4.31
CA TYR A 90 20.90 3.77 -5.66
C TYR A 90 20.25 4.85 -6.49
N TYR A 91 21.02 5.42 -7.40
CA TYR A 91 20.60 6.30 -8.48
C TYR A 91 20.75 5.52 -9.78
N TYR A 92 19.79 5.65 -10.69
CA TYR A 92 19.81 4.94 -11.95
C TYR A 92 19.20 5.77 -13.07
N ARG A 93 19.53 5.41 -14.30
CA ARG A 93 18.85 5.89 -15.48
C ARG A 93 18.81 4.81 -16.56
N VAL A 94 17.79 4.88 -17.41
CA VAL A 94 17.58 3.98 -18.52
C VAL A 94 18.14 4.59 -19.81
N HIS A 95 18.73 3.74 -20.62
CA HIS A 95 19.12 4.05 -21.99
C HIS A 95 18.38 3.14 -22.95
N TYR A 96 17.96 3.68 -24.10
CA TYR A 96 17.36 2.88 -25.14
C TYR A 96 17.78 3.35 -26.54
N ARG A 97 17.78 2.43 -27.51
CA ARG A 97 18.18 2.68 -28.89
C ARG A 97 17.53 1.68 -29.85
N LEU A 98 17.51 2.00 -31.12
CA LEU A 98 17.24 1.00 -32.18
C LEU A 98 18.34 -0.06 -32.18
N PRO A 99 18.02 -1.32 -32.53
CA PRO A 99 19.04 -2.36 -32.71
C PRO A 99 20.12 -1.90 -33.69
N ASN A 100 21.38 -2.16 -33.35
CA ASN A 100 22.56 -1.78 -34.12
C ASN A 100 22.84 -0.25 -34.21
N ALA A 101 22.04 0.61 -33.58
CA ALA A 101 22.37 2.03 -33.49
C ALA A 101 23.58 2.25 -32.58
N THR A 102 24.45 3.18 -32.96
CA THR A 102 25.60 3.60 -32.14
C THR A 102 25.21 4.67 -31.13
N THR A 103 24.17 5.44 -31.41
CA THR A 103 23.60 6.46 -30.50
C THR A 103 22.43 5.88 -29.72
N PHE A 104 22.20 6.44 -28.54
CA PHE A 104 21.08 6.05 -27.66
C PHE A 104 20.45 7.27 -27.00
N ILE A 105 19.21 7.13 -26.59
CA ILE A 105 18.47 8.12 -25.79
C ILE A 105 18.69 7.79 -24.32
N THR A 106 18.96 8.81 -23.52
CA THR A 106 19.14 8.72 -22.07
C THR A 106 17.91 9.29 -21.38
N ARG A 107 17.34 8.53 -20.45
CA ARG A 107 16.23 8.95 -19.61
C ARG A 107 16.74 9.75 -18.38
N PRO A 108 15.85 10.49 -17.70
CA PRO A 108 16.20 11.17 -16.45
C PRO A 108 16.78 10.21 -15.40
N GLU A 109 17.54 10.75 -14.46
CA GLU A 109 17.99 10.02 -13.29
C GLU A 109 16.86 9.90 -12.28
N TYR A 110 16.71 8.68 -11.73
CA TYR A 110 15.81 8.36 -10.64
C TYR A 110 16.56 7.61 -9.54
N SER A 111 15.89 7.30 -8.43
CA SER A 111 16.52 6.58 -7.32
C SER A 111 15.58 5.56 -6.69
N PHE A 112 16.16 4.56 -6.02
CA PHE A 112 15.45 3.58 -5.21
C PHE A 112 16.33 3.17 -4.04
N THR A 113 15.74 2.43 -3.09
CA THR A 113 16.49 1.83 -1.98
C THR A 113 16.27 0.31 -2.00
N THR A 114 17.33 -0.45 -1.76
CA THR A 114 17.28 -1.91 -1.58
C THR A 114 16.74 -2.26 -0.20
N GLN A 115 16.37 -3.54 0.01
CA GLN A 115 15.82 -4.02 1.28
C GLN A 115 16.57 -3.43 2.47
N ARG A 116 15.84 -2.88 3.41
CA ARG A 116 16.36 -2.37 4.68
C ARG A 116 16.80 -3.50 5.58
N SER A 117 17.94 -3.31 6.25
CA SER A 117 18.39 -4.23 7.29
C SER A 117 17.49 -4.17 8.53
N ALA A 118 17.50 -5.23 9.32
CA ALA A 118 16.85 -5.21 10.64
C ALA A 118 17.37 -4.04 11.49
N GLY A 119 16.47 -3.38 12.22
CA GLY A 119 16.76 -2.18 13.00
C GLY A 119 16.83 -0.88 12.20
N ALA A 120 16.74 -0.91 10.87
CA ALA A 120 16.69 0.30 10.07
C ALA A 120 15.28 0.90 10.03
N SER A 121 15.20 2.24 10.04
CA SER A 121 13.95 2.95 9.81
C SER A 121 13.68 3.10 8.31
N PHE A 122 12.41 3.02 7.92
CA PHE A 122 11.96 3.20 6.54
C PHE A 122 10.52 3.69 6.48
N LYS A 123 10.08 4.08 5.29
CA LYS A 123 8.70 4.44 5.01
C LYS A 123 8.17 3.65 3.82
N PHE A 124 6.87 3.37 3.85
CA PHE A 124 6.12 2.94 2.68
C PHE A 124 4.77 3.64 2.64
N VAL A 125 4.12 3.64 1.49
CA VAL A 125 2.80 4.22 1.32
C VAL A 125 1.81 3.16 0.87
N VAL A 126 0.54 3.35 1.23
CA VAL A 126 -0.58 2.48 0.84
C VAL A 126 -1.69 3.33 0.25
N GLN A 127 -2.20 2.91 -0.89
CA GLN A 127 -3.43 3.39 -1.50
C GLN A 127 -4.34 2.23 -1.88
N ALA A 128 -5.60 2.52 -2.16
CA ALA A 128 -6.60 1.56 -2.63
C ALA A 128 -7.59 2.25 -3.56
N ASP A 129 -8.25 1.48 -4.41
CA ASP A 129 -9.42 1.93 -5.17
C ASP A 129 -9.19 3.19 -6.04
N PRO A 130 -8.07 3.32 -6.77
CA PRO A 130 -7.89 4.51 -7.62
C PRO A 130 -8.93 4.59 -8.74
N HIS A 131 -9.58 3.49 -9.10
CA HIS A 131 -10.67 3.31 -10.08
C HIS A 131 -10.40 3.94 -11.45
N MET A 132 -10.17 5.27 -11.51
CA MET A 132 -10.05 6.02 -12.75
C MET A 132 -11.26 5.80 -13.68
N ASP A 133 -12.44 5.87 -13.08
CA ASP A 133 -13.77 5.83 -13.71
C ASP A 133 -14.42 7.23 -13.72
N ASP A 134 -15.73 7.30 -13.92
CA ASP A 134 -16.51 8.54 -13.98
C ASP A 134 -16.63 9.28 -12.62
N GLN A 135 -16.33 8.61 -11.50
CA GLN A 135 -16.30 9.21 -10.16
C GLN A 135 -14.91 9.73 -9.77
N SER A 136 -13.90 9.47 -10.58
CA SER A 136 -12.51 9.77 -10.29
C SER A 136 -12.08 11.10 -10.90
N ASP A 137 -11.33 11.91 -10.12
CA ASP A 137 -10.65 13.10 -10.61
C ASP A 137 -9.19 12.78 -10.95
N THR A 138 -8.87 12.81 -12.24
CA THR A 138 -7.52 12.52 -12.76
C THR A 138 -6.44 13.45 -12.23
N ALA A 139 -6.78 14.74 -12.01
CA ALA A 139 -5.82 15.71 -11.49
C ALA A 139 -5.57 15.49 -10.00
N LEU A 140 -6.61 15.13 -9.25
CA LEU A 140 -6.51 14.77 -7.84
C LEU A 140 -5.66 13.51 -7.66
N TYR A 141 -5.88 12.48 -8.48
CA TYR A 141 -5.06 11.27 -8.42
C TYR A 141 -3.60 11.55 -8.76
N ALA A 142 -3.33 12.36 -9.78
CA ALA A 142 -1.97 12.77 -10.11
C ALA A 142 -1.30 13.55 -8.96
N LEU A 143 -2.06 14.35 -8.23
CA LEU A 143 -1.57 15.06 -7.03
C LEU A 143 -1.30 14.08 -5.88
N THR A 144 -2.17 13.10 -5.65
CA THR A 144 -1.93 12.06 -4.63
C THR A 144 -0.65 11.30 -4.90
N LEU A 145 -0.45 10.80 -6.12
CA LEU A 145 0.78 10.11 -6.52
C LEU A 145 2.04 10.98 -6.36
N LYS A 146 1.91 12.29 -6.61
CA LYS A 146 2.99 13.25 -6.34
C LYS A 146 3.28 13.39 -4.85
N ASN A 147 2.24 13.50 -4.01
CA ASN A 147 2.39 13.58 -2.56
C ASN A 147 3.05 12.31 -1.99
N GLU A 148 2.66 11.14 -2.47
CA GLU A 148 3.26 9.85 -2.12
C GLU A 148 4.76 9.79 -2.45
N LEU A 149 5.14 10.21 -3.66
CA LEU A 149 6.55 10.28 -4.05
C LEU A 149 7.35 11.26 -3.19
N GLU A 150 6.76 12.42 -2.84
CA GLU A 150 7.39 13.43 -1.99
C GLU A 150 7.56 12.99 -0.53
N ASP A 151 6.80 12.00 -0.06
CA ASP A 151 7.02 11.35 1.24
C ASP A 151 8.31 10.50 1.26
N ASN A 152 8.91 10.27 0.09
CA ASN A 152 10.15 9.52 -0.11
C ASN A 152 10.08 8.12 0.51
N PRO A 153 9.10 7.29 0.12
CA PRO A 153 8.95 5.92 0.59
C PRO A 153 9.93 4.98 -0.10
N ASP A 154 10.20 3.83 0.53
CA ASP A 154 10.97 2.75 -0.09
C ASP A 154 10.17 2.02 -1.18
N PHE A 155 8.83 1.95 -1.04
CA PHE A 155 7.90 1.36 -2.01
C PHE A 155 6.45 1.78 -1.74
N MET A 156 5.57 1.48 -2.69
CA MET A 156 4.12 1.65 -2.62
C MET A 156 3.42 0.29 -2.68
N ILE A 157 2.33 0.14 -1.92
CA ILE A 157 1.39 -0.97 -2.03
C ILE A 157 0.04 -0.40 -2.46
N ASP A 158 -0.47 -0.88 -3.59
CA ASP A 158 -1.82 -0.61 -4.08
C ASP A 158 -2.71 -1.81 -3.75
N LEU A 159 -3.84 -1.57 -3.09
CA LEU A 159 -4.73 -2.63 -2.61
C LEU A 159 -5.77 -3.10 -3.64
N GLY A 160 -5.69 -2.64 -4.89
CA GLY A 160 -6.54 -3.12 -5.98
C GLY A 160 -7.68 -2.19 -6.34
N ASP A 161 -8.58 -2.69 -7.17
CA ASP A 161 -9.63 -1.94 -7.87
C ASP A 161 -9.05 -0.78 -8.70
N PHE A 162 -7.93 -1.05 -9.35
CA PHE A 162 -7.26 -0.08 -10.21
C PHE A 162 -7.60 -0.29 -11.70
N LEU A 163 -7.86 -1.51 -12.16
CA LEU A 163 -8.18 -1.76 -13.58
C LEU A 163 -9.66 -1.55 -13.92
N MET A 164 -10.59 -1.90 -13.05
CA MET A 164 -12.03 -1.77 -13.25
C MET A 164 -12.55 -2.46 -14.51
N THR A 165 -11.93 -3.57 -14.90
CA THR A 165 -12.18 -4.25 -16.18
C THR A 165 -13.56 -4.90 -16.24
N ASP A 166 -14.08 -5.40 -15.13
CA ASP A 166 -15.42 -6.02 -15.05
C ASP A 166 -16.57 -5.02 -15.24
N LYS A 167 -16.29 -3.71 -15.14
CA LYS A 167 -17.27 -2.64 -15.36
C LYS A 167 -17.42 -2.23 -16.83
N LEU A 168 -16.48 -2.63 -17.71
CA LEU A 168 -16.41 -2.14 -19.08
C LEU A 168 -17.21 -3.01 -20.08
N LYS A 169 -18.45 -3.30 -19.73
CA LYS A 169 -19.36 -4.04 -20.59
C LYS A 169 -19.85 -3.18 -21.77
N ASN A 170 -19.88 -3.79 -22.94
CA ASN A 170 -20.50 -3.18 -24.11
C ASN A 170 -22.04 -3.23 -24.06
N THR A 171 -22.70 -2.72 -25.07
CA THR A 171 -24.18 -2.72 -25.19
C THR A 171 -24.79 -4.13 -25.20
N SER A 172 -24.03 -5.16 -25.50
CA SER A 172 -24.43 -6.56 -25.43
C SER A 172 -24.13 -7.22 -24.07
N ASN A 173 -23.78 -6.44 -23.05
CA ASN A 173 -23.42 -6.90 -21.70
C ASN A 173 -22.17 -7.83 -21.67
N VAL A 174 -21.28 -7.69 -22.66
CA VAL A 174 -20.03 -8.44 -22.78
C VAL A 174 -18.85 -7.49 -22.55
N ILE A 175 -17.83 -7.94 -21.86
CA ILE A 175 -16.55 -7.22 -21.70
C ILE A 175 -15.68 -7.53 -22.94
N PRO A 176 -15.39 -6.55 -23.81
CA PRO A 176 -14.50 -6.77 -24.94
C PRO A 176 -13.07 -6.97 -24.47
N HIS A 177 -12.37 -7.94 -25.05
CA HIS A 177 -10.99 -8.27 -24.68
C HIS A 177 -10.02 -7.07 -24.77
N ASP A 178 -10.19 -6.19 -25.76
CA ASP A 178 -9.35 -5.02 -26.00
C ASP A 178 -9.51 -3.91 -24.95
N THR A 179 -10.56 -3.94 -24.12
CA THR A 179 -10.72 -3.00 -23.00
C THR A 179 -9.70 -3.25 -21.90
N ILE A 180 -9.23 -4.48 -21.75
CA ILE A 180 -8.28 -4.85 -20.69
C ILE A 180 -6.91 -4.18 -20.89
N PRO A 181 -6.23 -4.35 -22.02
CA PRO A 181 -4.98 -3.64 -22.28
C PRO A 181 -5.17 -2.11 -22.32
N TYR A 182 -6.35 -1.61 -22.66
CA TYR A 182 -6.67 -0.19 -22.56
C TYR A 182 -6.58 0.29 -21.09
N ARG A 183 -7.21 -0.43 -20.17
CA ARG A 183 -7.19 -0.11 -18.74
C ARG A 183 -5.78 -0.20 -18.16
N CYS A 184 -5.05 -1.28 -18.49
CA CYS A 184 -3.65 -1.43 -18.08
C CYS A 184 -2.78 -0.25 -18.53
N LYS A 185 -2.93 0.21 -19.78
CA LYS A 185 -2.21 1.38 -20.32
C LYS A 185 -2.60 2.67 -19.60
N LEU A 186 -3.89 2.85 -19.29
CA LEU A 186 -4.38 4.03 -18.57
C LEU A 186 -3.71 4.13 -17.19
N LEU A 187 -3.81 3.08 -16.38
CA LEU A 187 -3.23 3.08 -15.02
C LEU A 187 -1.69 3.14 -15.07
N ARG A 188 -1.08 2.50 -16.06
CA ARG A 188 0.36 2.56 -16.26
C ARG A 188 0.86 4.00 -16.43
N LYS A 189 0.10 4.86 -17.14
CA LYS A 189 0.39 6.30 -17.30
C LYS A 189 0.29 7.10 -16.00
N HIS A 190 -0.44 6.62 -15.04
CA HIS A 190 -0.49 7.23 -13.72
C HIS A 190 0.70 6.79 -12.88
N TYR A 191 0.94 5.49 -12.73
CA TYR A 191 2.03 4.96 -11.89
C TYR A 191 3.42 5.37 -12.39
N GLU A 192 3.66 5.50 -13.69
CA GLU A 192 4.96 5.93 -14.20
C GLU A 192 5.37 7.35 -13.75
N LYS A 193 4.44 8.16 -13.21
CA LYS A 193 4.72 9.51 -12.68
C LYS A 193 5.43 9.47 -11.31
N SER A 194 5.33 8.37 -10.59
CA SER A 194 5.86 8.21 -9.23
C SER A 194 6.66 6.91 -9.05
N CYS A 195 6.20 5.83 -9.66
CA CYS A 195 6.81 4.50 -9.48
C CYS A 195 8.15 4.30 -10.22
N HIS A 196 8.68 5.33 -10.87
CA HIS A 196 10.07 5.36 -11.30
C HIS A 196 11.06 5.43 -10.12
N SER A 197 10.63 5.88 -8.93
CA SER A 197 11.45 5.96 -7.70
C SER A 197 10.78 5.30 -6.49
N MET A 198 9.61 4.72 -6.69
CA MET A 198 8.79 4.08 -5.68
C MET A 198 8.33 2.73 -6.25
N PRO A 199 9.07 1.62 -6.01
CA PRO A 199 8.67 0.29 -6.48
C PRO A 199 7.24 -0.04 -6.11
N LEU A 200 6.49 -0.62 -7.07
CA LEU A 200 5.06 -0.89 -6.94
C LEU A 200 4.80 -2.36 -6.59
N TYR A 201 3.99 -2.57 -5.55
CA TYR A 201 3.35 -3.84 -5.22
C TYR A 201 1.82 -3.70 -5.36
N ILE A 202 1.16 -4.73 -5.87
CA ILE A 202 -0.28 -4.71 -6.13
C ILE A 202 -0.95 -5.90 -5.44
N ALA A 203 -1.98 -5.65 -4.64
CA ALA A 203 -3.00 -6.62 -4.30
C ALA A 203 -4.12 -6.58 -5.35
N LEU A 204 -4.85 -7.68 -5.53
CA LEU A 204 -5.96 -7.72 -6.47
C LEU A 204 -7.25 -7.30 -5.77
N GLY A 205 -8.06 -6.49 -6.45
CA GLY A 205 -9.41 -6.11 -6.06
C GLY A 205 -10.48 -6.92 -6.82
N ASN A 206 -11.74 -6.70 -6.49
CA ASN A 206 -12.85 -7.42 -7.12
C ASN A 206 -13.14 -6.94 -8.56
N HIS A 207 -12.61 -5.78 -8.94
CA HIS A 207 -12.80 -5.20 -10.27
C HIS A 207 -11.65 -5.47 -11.25
N GLU A 208 -10.60 -6.20 -10.87
CA GLU A 208 -9.56 -6.69 -11.78
C GLU A 208 -10.01 -7.85 -12.65
N GLY A 209 -11.17 -8.43 -12.39
CA GLY A 209 -11.69 -9.54 -13.20
C GLY A 209 -11.07 -10.90 -12.91
N GLU A 210 -9.94 -10.98 -12.22
CA GLU A 210 -9.19 -12.22 -11.90
C GLU A 210 -9.89 -13.08 -10.84
N SER A 211 -11.19 -13.25 -10.97
CA SER A 211 -12.02 -13.94 -9.98
C SER A 211 -12.43 -15.32 -10.47
N GLY A 212 -12.50 -16.27 -9.54
CA GLY A 212 -12.85 -17.67 -9.83
C GLY A 212 -14.20 -17.84 -10.51
N TRP A 213 -15.17 -16.99 -10.19
CA TRP A 213 -16.50 -17.01 -10.83
C TRP A 213 -16.50 -16.57 -12.31
N ASN A 214 -15.41 -16.00 -12.80
CA ASN A 214 -15.22 -15.63 -14.21
C ASN A 214 -14.56 -16.74 -15.02
N LEU A 215 -14.04 -17.78 -14.38
CA LEU A 215 -13.40 -18.92 -15.05
C LEU A 215 -14.44 -19.81 -15.73
N ASN A 216 -14.16 -20.20 -16.98
CA ASN A 216 -15.03 -21.07 -17.77
C ASN A 216 -14.32 -22.32 -18.31
N GLY A 217 -13.12 -22.63 -17.79
CA GLY A 217 -12.32 -23.78 -18.21
C GLY A 217 -11.57 -23.60 -19.55
N THR A 218 -11.61 -22.41 -20.15
CA THR A 218 -10.92 -22.09 -21.41
C THR A 218 -9.99 -20.89 -21.22
N ALA A 219 -9.16 -20.59 -22.23
CA ALA A 219 -8.35 -19.37 -22.26
C ALA A 219 -9.19 -18.09 -22.52
N ASN A 220 -10.45 -18.25 -22.92
CA ASN A 220 -11.29 -17.15 -23.40
C ASN A 220 -12.27 -16.67 -22.32
N ASN A 221 -11.76 -16.04 -21.31
CA ASN A 221 -12.53 -15.39 -20.24
C ASN A 221 -11.73 -14.25 -19.60
N ILE A 222 -12.44 -13.35 -18.92
CA ILE A 222 -11.87 -12.14 -18.34
C ILE A 222 -10.77 -12.46 -17.29
N ALA A 223 -10.93 -13.50 -16.47
CA ALA A 223 -9.95 -13.81 -15.43
C ALA A 223 -8.58 -14.19 -16.02
N VAL A 224 -8.57 -14.91 -17.15
CA VAL A 224 -7.35 -15.27 -17.88
C VAL A 224 -6.76 -14.03 -18.58
N TRP A 225 -7.61 -13.22 -19.22
CA TRP A 225 -7.15 -12.05 -19.97
C TRP A 225 -6.53 -11.01 -19.05
N ASP A 226 -7.19 -10.69 -17.92
CA ASP A 226 -6.69 -9.73 -16.94
C ASP A 226 -5.36 -10.20 -16.33
N ALA A 227 -5.26 -11.46 -15.93
CA ALA A 227 -4.01 -11.99 -15.37
C ALA A 227 -2.83 -11.88 -16.36
N ILE A 228 -3.07 -12.13 -17.66
CA ILE A 228 -2.03 -12.01 -18.69
C ILE A 228 -1.61 -10.55 -18.88
N GLU A 229 -2.58 -9.66 -19.09
CA GLU A 229 -2.28 -8.26 -19.37
C GLU A 229 -1.73 -7.54 -18.12
N ARG A 230 -2.28 -7.78 -16.94
CA ARG A 230 -1.72 -7.21 -15.69
C ARG A 230 -0.25 -7.58 -15.53
N LYS A 231 0.13 -8.84 -15.62
CA LYS A 231 1.53 -9.28 -15.52
C LYS A 231 2.44 -8.66 -16.58
N LYS A 232 1.90 -8.38 -17.76
CA LYS A 232 2.63 -7.68 -18.81
C LYS A 232 2.94 -6.23 -18.41
N TYR A 233 1.95 -5.50 -17.88
CA TYR A 233 2.13 -4.08 -17.57
C TYR A 233 2.73 -3.82 -16.18
N PHE A 234 2.51 -4.69 -15.22
CA PHE A 234 2.94 -4.55 -13.83
C PHE A 234 3.74 -5.77 -13.39
N SER A 235 4.64 -5.59 -12.42
CA SER A 235 5.59 -6.61 -12.00
C SER A 235 5.39 -6.96 -10.53
N ASN A 236 4.46 -7.87 -10.23
CA ASN A 236 4.38 -8.44 -8.89
C ASN A 236 5.44 -9.56 -8.70
N PRO A 237 5.84 -9.84 -7.45
CA PRO A 237 6.81 -10.88 -7.16
C PRO A 237 6.32 -12.29 -7.52
N LEU A 238 7.27 -13.13 -7.92
CA LEU A 238 7.17 -14.58 -7.93
C LEU A 238 8.01 -15.17 -6.80
N PRO A 239 7.65 -16.34 -6.26
CA PRO A 239 8.46 -17.02 -5.25
C PRO A 239 9.90 -17.25 -5.70
N ASN A 240 10.84 -16.90 -4.84
CA ASN A 240 12.28 -17.10 -5.01
C ASN A 240 12.97 -17.18 -3.64
N SER A 241 14.27 -16.92 -3.54
CA SER A 241 14.97 -16.88 -2.25
C SER A 241 14.58 -15.71 -1.34
N PHE A 242 13.95 -14.67 -1.88
CA PHE A 242 13.55 -13.46 -1.15
C PHE A 242 12.03 -13.37 -0.93
N TYR A 243 11.24 -13.75 -1.93
CA TYR A 243 9.78 -13.74 -1.88
C TYR A 243 9.23 -15.14 -1.70
N THR A 244 8.18 -15.29 -0.90
CA THR A 244 7.31 -16.46 -0.89
C THR A 244 5.97 -16.12 -1.53
N GLY A 245 5.17 -17.11 -1.97
CA GLY A 245 3.86 -16.83 -2.60
C GLY A 245 3.34 -17.99 -3.43
N ASP A 246 2.50 -17.66 -4.42
CA ASP A 246 1.86 -18.64 -5.29
C ASP A 246 2.86 -19.35 -6.21
N THR A 247 3.00 -20.65 -5.99
CA THR A 247 3.80 -21.54 -6.86
C THR A 247 2.96 -22.29 -7.89
N THR A 248 1.62 -22.10 -7.87
CA THR A 248 0.70 -22.83 -8.76
C THR A 248 0.88 -22.40 -10.20
N ASN A 249 1.10 -23.37 -11.07
CA ASN A 249 1.16 -23.14 -12.50
C ASN A 249 -0.23 -23.35 -13.13
N ASN A 250 -0.90 -22.29 -13.48
CA ASN A 250 -2.23 -22.32 -14.10
C ASN A 250 -2.13 -22.51 -15.62
N GLN A 251 -3.01 -23.31 -16.18
CA GLN A 251 -2.94 -23.79 -17.56
C GLN A 251 -2.74 -22.69 -18.62
N TYR A 252 -3.41 -21.55 -18.48
CA TYR A 252 -3.39 -20.48 -19.50
C TYR A 252 -2.56 -19.26 -19.09
N ILE A 253 -2.22 -19.15 -17.81
CA ILE A 253 -1.62 -17.97 -17.23
C ILE A 253 -0.17 -18.21 -16.79
N GLY A 254 0.17 -19.46 -16.47
CA GLY A 254 1.38 -19.78 -15.71
C GLY A 254 1.21 -19.43 -14.23
N GLN A 255 2.26 -18.97 -13.57
CA GLN A 255 2.18 -18.44 -12.21
C GLN A 255 1.48 -17.07 -12.22
N ARG A 256 0.60 -16.82 -11.25
CA ARG A 256 -0.33 -15.68 -11.29
C ARG A 256 0.23 -14.38 -10.72
N GLU A 257 1.24 -14.41 -9.87
CA GLU A 257 1.76 -13.20 -9.22
C GLU A 257 0.68 -12.46 -8.39
N ASN A 258 -0.13 -13.18 -7.61
CA ASN A 258 -1.35 -12.68 -6.97
C ASN A 258 -1.26 -12.58 -5.44
N TYR A 259 -0.64 -13.58 -4.77
CA TYR A 259 -0.35 -13.51 -3.35
C TYR A 259 1.12 -13.82 -3.10
N TYR A 260 1.74 -13.06 -2.19
CA TYR A 260 3.17 -13.12 -1.92
C TYR A 260 3.50 -12.47 -0.59
N ALA A 261 4.71 -12.78 -0.06
CA ALA A 261 5.22 -12.18 1.16
C ALA A 261 6.71 -11.94 1.08
N TRP A 262 7.17 -10.91 1.79
CA TRP A 262 8.58 -10.56 1.94
C TRP A 262 8.83 -9.87 3.27
N GLN A 263 10.10 -9.77 3.65
CA GLN A 263 10.54 -9.00 4.81
C GLN A 263 11.26 -7.73 4.37
N TRP A 264 11.03 -6.62 5.08
CA TRP A 264 11.73 -5.35 4.88
C TRP A 264 12.03 -4.73 6.24
N GLY A 265 13.33 -4.57 6.58
CA GLY A 265 13.71 -4.18 7.93
C GLY A 265 13.16 -5.14 8.99
N ASP A 266 12.53 -4.57 10.01
CA ASP A 266 11.91 -5.32 11.11
C ASP A 266 10.46 -5.77 10.80
N ALA A 267 9.97 -5.58 9.57
CA ALA A 267 8.58 -5.85 9.22
C ALA A 267 8.41 -6.97 8.18
N GLN A 268 7.39 -7.81 8.38
CA GLN A 268 6.88 -8.80 7.45
C GLN A 268 5.68 -8.22 6.71
N PHE A 269 5.66 -8.36 5.39
CA PHE A 269 4.59 -7.96 4.49
C PHE A 269 3.96 -9.19 3.86
N ILE A 270 2.63 -9.29 3.87
CA ILE A 270 1.88 -10.44 3.35
C ILE A 270 0.70 -9.91 2.54
N VAL A 271 0.70 -10.14 1.24
CA VAL A 271 -0.38 -9.77 0.32
C VAL A 271 -1.23 -11.00 0.01
N LEU A 272 -2.55 -10.86 0.13
CA LEU A 272 -3.54 -11.93 -0.07
C LEU A 272 -4.41 -11.65 -1.30
N ASP A 273 -4.89 -12.74 -1.92
CA ASP A 273 -5.86 -12.72 -3.02
C ASP A 273 -7.13 -13.49 -2.61
N PRO A 274 -8.24 -12.80 -2.28
CA PRO A 274 -9.49 -13.44 -1.88
C PRO A 274 -10.38 -13.84 -3.06
N TYR A 275 -9.94 -13.71 -4.32
CA TYR A 275 -10.83 -13.81 -5.48
C TYR A 275 -10.70 -15.09 -6.30
N TRP A 276 -9.49 -15.56 -6.57
CA TRP A 276 -9.27 -16.65 -7.52
C TRP A 276 -9.96 -17.96 -7.15
N TYR A 277 -10.00 -18.31 -5.88
CA TYR A 277 -10.64 -19.53 -5.41
C TYR A 277 -12.11 -19.32 -5.05
N THR A 278 -12.59 -18.10 -5.06
CA THR A 278 -13.99 -17.75 -4.80
C THR A 278 -14.84 -18.06 -6.02
N ASN A 279 -15.55 -19.20 -5.97
CA ASN A 279 -16.45 -19.67 -7.02
C ASN A 279 -17.52 -20.62 -6.44
N PRO A 280 -18.82 -20.38 -6.66
CA PRO A 280 -19.42 -19.27 -7.42
C PRO A 280 -19.32 -17.92 -6.70
N LYS A 281 -19.66 -16.82 -7.41
CA LYS A 281 -19.69 -15.48 -6.82
C LYS A 281 -20.55 -15.48 -5.56
N PRO A 282 -20.08 -14.90 -4.46
CA PRO A 282 -20.86 -14.74 -3.22
C PRO A 282 -22.12 -13.90 -3.44
N ASP A 283 -23.12 -14.13 -2.61
CA ASP A 283 -24.36 -13.37 -2.53
C ASP A 283 -24.82 -13.26 -1.07
N SER A 284 -25.91 -12.56 -0.81
CA SER A 284 -26.42 -12.26 0.54
C SER A 284 -26.66 -13.46 1.45
N LEU A 285 -26.78 -14.66 0.88
CA LEU A 285 -27.02 -15.90 1.64
C LEU A 285 -25.79 -16.81 1.72
N HIS A 286 -24.78 -16.55 0.93
CA HIS A 286 -23.67 -17.48 0.71
C HIS A 286 -22.30 -16.84 0.94
N GLY A 287 -22.10 -16.13 2.05
CA GLY A 287 -20.82 -15.48 2.38
C GLY A 287 -19.65 -16.46 2.60
N TRP A 288 -19.92 -17.74 2.91
CA TRP A 288 -18.90 -18.78 2.94
C TRP A 288 -18.27 -19.13 1.58
N ARG A 289 -18.77 -18.56 0.48
CA ARG A 289 -18.14 -18.67 -0.84
C ARG A 289 -16.87 -17.81 -0.93
N TRP A 290 -16.77 -16.71 -0.17
CA TRP A 290 -15.52 -15.97 -0.02
C TRP A 290 -14.45 -16.89 0.55
N THR A 291 -13.31 -17.02 -0.13
CA THR A 291 -12.23 -17.90 0.31
C THR A 291 -10.88 -17.54 -0.27
N LEU A 292 -9.83 -17.67 0.55
CA LEU A 292 -8.44 -17.71 0.07
C LEU A 292 -8.14 -19.01 -0.69
N GLY A 293 -8.95 -20.05 -0.52
CA GLY A 293 -8.62 -21.42 -0.93
C GLY A 293 -7.57 -22.05 -0.01
N LYS A 294 -7.63 -23.40 0.10
CA LYS A 294 -6.78 -24.14 1.05
C LYS A 294 -5.30 -23.92 0.82
N THR A 295 -4.86 -23.85 -0.42
CA THR A 295 -3.43 -23.67 -0.78
C THR A 295 -2.90 -22.33 -0.27
N GLN A 296 -3.61 -21.24 -0.50
CA GLN A 296 -3.19 -19.92 -0.02
C GLN A 296 -3.30 -19.81 1.50
N TYR A 297 -4.35 -20.39 2.09
CA TYR A 297 -4.52 -20.41 3.53
C TYR A 297 -3.36 -21.14 4.24
N ASP A 298 -2.96 -22.32 3.75
CA ASP A 298 -1.84 -23.08 4.32
C ASP A 298 -0.51 -22.33 4.15
N TRP A 299 -0.33 -21.66 3.01
CA TRP A 299 0.82 -20.80 2.80
C TRP A 299 0.83 -19.60 3.76
N LEU A 300 -0.32 -18.94 3.97
CA LEU A 300 -0.45 -17.84 4.95
C LEU A 300 -0.07 -18.32 6.36
N LYS A 301 -0.64 -19.46 6.78
CA LYS A 301 -0.33 -20.07 8.07
C LYS A 301 1.18 -20.34 8.21
N THR A 302 1.78 -21.01 7.25
CA THR A 302 3.21 -21.31 7.26
C THR A 302 4.08 -20.06 7.25
N THR A 303 3.68 -19.02 6.50
CA THR A 303 4.39 -17.73 6.45
C THR A 303 4.37 -17.03 7.80
N LEU A 304 3.24 -17.03 8.48
CA LEU A 304 3.10 -16.45 9.82
C LEU A 304 3.87 -17.24 10.88
N GLU A 305 3.81 -18.57 10.86
CA GLU A 305 4.53 -19.46 11.79
C GLU A 305 6.05 -19.29 11.69
N ASN A 306 6.57 -19.08 10.48
CA ASN A 306 8.02 -18.90 10.26
C ASN A 306 8.49 -17.46 10.46
N SER A 307 7.59 -16.50 10.62
CA SER A 307 7.95 -15.09 10.72
C SER A 307 8.46 -14.71 12.11
N THR A 308 9.71 -14.27 12.17
CA THR A 308 10.33 -13.66 13.36
C THR A 308 10.29 -12.13 13.35
N ALA A 309 9.63 -11.54 12.36
CA ALA A 309 9.54 -10.10 12.22
C ALA A 309 8.83 -9.45 13.42
N LYS A 310 9.35 -8.30 13.83
CA LYS A 310 8.81 -7.54 14.96
C LYS A 310 7.42 -6.98 14.66
N TYR A 311 7.24 -6.52 13.43
CA TYR A 311 5.96 -6.02 12.93
C TYR A 311 5.47 -6.91 11.79
N LYS A 312 4.17 -7.14 11.74
CA LYS A 312 3.54 -7.93 10.68
C LYS A 312 2.36 -7.17 10.11
N PHE A 313 2.36 -7.03 8.80
CA PHE A 313 1.31 -6.34 8.05
C PHE A 313 0.72 -7.30 7.02
N VAL A 314 -0.60 -7.38 7.00
CA VAL A 314 -1.36 -8.17 6.04
C VAL A 314 -2.18 -7.22 5.17
N PHE A 315 -2.20 -7.47 3.88
CA PHE A 315 -2.83 -6.65 2.86
C PHE A 315 -3.78 -7.52 2.04
N ALA A 316 -5.02 -7.11 1.91
CA ALA A 316 -5.98 -7.63 0.95
C ALA A 316 -6.92 -6.49 0.55
N HIS A 317 -7.57 -6.63 -0.59
CA HIS A 317 -8.52 -5.60 -1.01
C HIS A 317 -9.69 -5.46 -0.03
N GLN A 318 -10.17 -6.57 0.52
CA GLN A 318 -11.33 -6.63 1.42
C GLN A 318 -11.17 -7.69 2.52
N ILE A 319 -12.05 -7.69 3.51
CA ILE A 319 -12.19 -8.80 4.45
C ILE A 319 -12.70 -10.05 3.71
N ILE A 320 -12.13 -11.23 4.01
CA ILE A 320 -12.54 -12.50 3.41
C ILE A 320 -13.82 -13.01 4.11
N GLY A 321 -14.94 -12.49 3.69
CA GLY A 321 -16.23 -12.66 4.34
C GLY A 321 -16.97 -11.33 4.41
N GLY A 322 -16.93 -10.65 5.53
CA GLY A 322 -17.62 -9.37 5.72
C GLY A 322 -19.15 -9.48 5.60
N ASP A 323 -19.76 -8.48 4.95
CA ASP A 323 -21.13 -8.59 4.46
C ASP A 323 -21.17 -9.38 3.12
N PRO A 324 -22.33 -9.54 2.49
CA PRO A 324 -22.45 -10.36 1.27
C PRO A 324 -21.54 -9.95 0.12
N ASP A 325 -21.21 -8.66 0.01
CA ASP A 325 -20.34 -8.14 -1.04
C ASP A 325 -18.86 -8.05 -0.61
N GLY A 326 -18.54 -8.54 0.59
CA GLY A 326 -17.18 -8.49 1.15
C GLY A 326 -16.86 -7.18 1.87
N ARG A 327 -17.86 -6.31 2.08
CA ARG A 327 -17.70 -4.99 2.70
C ARG A 327 -17.69 -5.05 4.21
N GLY A 328 -17.31 -3.94 4.83
CA GLY A 328 -17.38 -3.72 6.26
C GLY A 328 -16.10 -4.04 7.02
N GLY A 329 -16.03 -3.56 8.25
CA GLY A 329 -14.88 -3.64 9.14
C GLY A 329 -15.06 -4.66 10.28
N VAL A 330 -14.64 -4.24 11.49
CA VAL A 330 -14.65 -5.11 12.70
C VAL A 330 -16.03 -5.61 13.10
N GLU A 331 -17.09 -4.92 12.70
CA GLU A 331 -18.48 -5.31 12.96
C GLU A 331 -18.83 -6.65 12.31
N PHE A 332 -18.18 -6.96 11.19
CA PHE A 332 -18.36 -8.21 10.44
C PHE A 332 -17.20 -9.21 10.63
N ALA A 333 -16.20 -8.87 11.43
CA ALA A 333 -14.98 -9.66 11.59
C ALA A 333 -15.18 -11.05 12.23
N ASN A 334 -16.36 -11.37 12.73
CA ASN A 334 -16.67 -12.71 13.24
C ASN A 334 -17.21 -13.65 12.16
N ARG A 335 -17.53 -13.14 10.96
CA ARG A 335 -18.27 -13.91 9.95
C ARG A 335 -17.36 -14.72 9.03
N TYR A 336 -17.90 -15.85 8.57
CA TYR A 336 -17.43 -16.68 7.46
C TYR A 336 -15.95 -17.10 7.60
N GLU A 337 -15.18 -17.12 6.53
CA GLU A 337 -13.79 -17.56 6.55
C GLU A 337 -12.88 -16.64 7.41
N TRP A 338 -13.26 -15.37 7.53
CA TRP A 338 -12.50 -14.45 8.38
C TRP A 338 -12.62 -14.76 9.87
N GLY A 339 -13.85 -14.95 10.39
CA GLY A 339 -14.09 -15.06 11.83
C GLY A 339 -14.74 -16.35 12.30
N GLY A 340 -15.23 -17.21 11.40
CA GLY A 340 -15.70 -18.56 11.72
C GLY A 340 -17.20 -18.71 11.95
N ASP A 341 -17.96 -17.62 12.07
CA ASP A 341 -19.39 -17.66 12.36
C ASP A 341 -20.24 -17.60 11.09
N ASN A 342 -21.42 -18.17 11.15
CA ASN A 342 -22.47 -17.98 10.17
C ASN A 342 -23.07 -16.57 10.28
N LEU A 343 -23.93 -16.19 9.33
CA LEU A 343 -24.63 -14.90 9.32
C LEU A 343 -25.46 -14.66 10.60
N ASP A 344 -26.04 -15.72 11.15
CA ASP A 344 -26.86 -15.70 12.36
C ASP A 344 -26.05 -15.72 13.67
N GLY A 345 -24.71 -15.69 13.59
CA GLY A 345 -23.80 -15.73 14.73
C GLY A 345 -23.53 -17.12 15.30
N THR A 346 -24.08 -18.18 14.71
CA THR A 346 -23.77 -19.55 15.10
C THR A 346 -22.40 -19.99 14.54
N ALA A 347 -21.69 -20.89 15.26
CA ALA A 347 -20.40 -21.40 14.81
C ALA A 347 -20.52 -22.15 13.47
N GLY A 348 -19.80 -21.71 12.46
CA GLY A 348 -19.86 -22.26 11.10
C GLY A 348 -18.54 -22.88 10.61
N TRP A 349 -17.42 -22.63 11.30
CA TRP A 349 -16.08 -22.98 10.82
C TRP A 349 -15.89 -24.46 10.50
N ALA A 350 -16.16 -25.32 11.45
CA ALA A 350 -15.94 -26.76 11.31
C ALA A 350 -16.74 -27.39 10.15
N THR A 351 -17.93 -26.83 9.89
CA THR A 351 -18.81 -27.29 8.80
C THR A 351 -18.34 -26.80 7.44
N ASN A 352 -17.92 -25.54 7.34
CA ASN A 352 -17.61 -24.90 6.06
C ASN A 352 -16.12 -24.99 5.68
N ARG A 353 -15.23 -25.19 6.66
CA ARG A 353 -13.77 -25.35 6.45
C ARG A 353 -13.24 -26.60 7.21
N PRO A 354 -13.76 -27.80 6.89
CA PRO A 354 -13.33 -29.01 7.56
C PRO A 354 -11.83 -29.26 7.32
N GLY A 355 -11.09 -29.48 8.42
CA GLY A 355 -9.64 -29.73 8.37
C GLY A 355 -8.76 -28.49 8.20
N TRP A 356 -9.34 -27.29 8.18
CA TRP A 356 -8.55 -26.05 8.28
C TRP A 356 -8.28 -25.75 9.76
N TYR A 357 -7.18 -25.04 10.04
CA TYR A 357 -6.72 -24.87 11.41
C TYR A 357 -7.68 -23.97 12.22
N LYS A 358 -7.88 -22.72 11.84
CA LYS A 358 -8.76 -21.76 12.52
C LYS A 358 -9.15 -20.61 11.57
N PRO A 359 -10.17 -19.80 11.92
CA PRO A 359 -10.53 -18.60 11.16
C PRO A 359 -9.33 -17.67 10.92
N ILE A 360 -9.36 -16.94 9.81
CA ILE A 360 -8.23 -16.07 9.40
C ILE A 360 -7.93 -15.04 10.50
N LYS A 361 -8.93 -14.37 11.06
CA LYS A 361 -8.76 -13.41 12.15
C LYS A 361 -7.99 -14.02 13.33
N ASP A 362 -8.36 -15.21 13.74
CA ASP A 362 -7.74 -15.88 14.88
C ASP A 362 -6.31 -16.35 14.57
N LEU A 363 -6.04 -16.70 13.31
CA LEU A 363 -4.69 -16.99 12.83
C LEU A 363 -3.81 -15.73 12.86
N LEU A 364 -4.34 -14.59 12.41
CA LEU A 364 -3.61 -13.31 12.41
C LEU A 364 -3.31 -12.86 13.85
N THR A 365 -4.26 -12.95 14.75
CA THR A 365 -4.08 -12.55 16.17
C THR A 365 -3.13 -13.47 16.91
N GLU A 366 -3.20 -14.79 16.70
CA GLU A 366 -2.26 -15.75 17.27
C GLU A 366 -0.80 -15.44 16.90
N HIS A 367 -0.58 -15.03 15.66
CA HIS A 367 0.75 -14.68 15.16
C HIS A 367 1.09 -13.18 15.29
N ARG A 368 0.30 -12.43 16.07
CA ARG A 368 0.55 -11.03 16.43
C ARG A 368 0.68 -10.11 15.22
N VAL A 369 -0.22 -10.26 14.25
CA VAL A 369 -0.31 -9.30 13.13
C VAL A 369 -0.77 -7.96 13.69
N ASN A 370 -0.05 -6.89 13.35
CA ASN A 370 -0.32 -5.56 13.88
C ASN A 370 -1.43 -4.85 13.13
N ILE A 371 -1.39 -4.89 11.80
CA ILE A 371 -2.35 -4.19 10.95
C ILE A 371 -2.77 -5.11 9.80
N PHE A 372 -4.07 -5.18 9.57
CA PHE A 372 -4.69 -5.63 8.34
C PHE A 372 -5.13 -4.39 7.55
N PHE A 373 -4.46 -4.13 6.42
CA PHE A 373 -4.81 -3.06 5.51
C PHE A 373 -5.79 -3.57 4.46
N HIS A 374 -6.88 -2.83 4.25
CA HIS A 374 -7.86 -3.13 3.23
C HIS A 374 -8.39 -1.86 2.57
N GLY A 375 -9.05 -1.98 1.44
CA GLY A 375 -9.77 -0.97 0.70
C GLY A 375 -11.22 -1.38 0.51
N HIS A 376 -11.76 -1.23 -0.71
CA HIS A 376 -13.09 -1.64 -1.12
C HIS A 376 -14.23 -0.70 -0.66
N ASP A 377 -14.11 -0.08 0.50
CA ASP A 377 -15.18 0.74 1.09
C ASP A 377 -14.97 2.25 0.89
N HIS A 378 -13.82 2.66 0.35
CA HIS A 378 -13.52 3.98 -0.20
C HIS A 378 -13.48 5.14 0.80
N PHE A 379 -13.05 4.95 2.02
CA PHE A 379 -12.83 6.02 3.00
C PHE A 379 -11.65 5.67 3.93
N PHE A 380 -11.23 6.59 4.78
CA PHE A 380 -10.28 6.25 5.85
C PHE A 380 -11.05 5.69 7.05
N GLY A 381 -10.71 4.47 7.48
CA GLY A 381 -11.27 3.84 8.66
C GLY A 381 -10.19 3.16 9.51
N LYS A 382 -9.93 3.66 10.72
CA LYS A 382 -9.09 2.95 11.71
C LYS A 382 -9.98 2.33 12.76
N GLN A 383 -10.06 1.01 12.73
CA GLN A 383 -10.76 0.21 13.74
C GLN A 383 -9.78 -0.75 14.43
N GLU A 384 -10.16 -1.35 15.56
CA GLU A 384 -9.33 -2.30 16.28
C GLU A 384 -10.20 -3.35 16.96
N LYS A 385 -9.78 -4.61 16.85
CA LYS A 385 -10.40 -5.73 17.54
C LYS A 385 -9.37 -6.81 17.84
N ASP A 386 -9.35 -7.31 19.07
CA ASP A 386 -8.46 -8.38 19.51
C ASP A 386 -6.97 -8.08 19.24
N CYS A 387 -6.54 -6.83 19.46
CA CYS A 387 -5.20 -6.30 19.17
C CYS A 387 -4.84 -6.18 17.68
N LEU A 388 -5.69 -6.61 16.77
CA LEU A 388 -5.53 -6.42 15.33
C LEU A 388 -6.17 -5.09 14.92
N ILE A 389 -5.39 -4.23 14.28
CA ILE A 389 -5.89 -3.00 13.65
C ILE A 389 -6.41 -3.34 12.26
N TYR A 390 -7.64 -2.92 11.97
CA TYR A 390 -8.27 -2.94 10.66
C TYR A 390 -8.17 -1.52 10.09
N GLN A 391 -7.37 -1.39 9.04
CA GLN A 391 -7.12 -0.10 8.40
C GLN A 391 -7.75 -0.08 7.01
N GLU A 392 -8.95 0.49 6.93
CA GLU A 392 -9.57 0.84 5.66
C GLU A 392 -8.84 2.01 5.02
N THR A 393 -8.51 1.87 3.74
CA THR A 393 -7.66 2.79 2.99
C THR A 393 -8.52 3.72 2.13
N PRO A 394 -8.30 5.05 2.19
CA PRO A 394 -9.12 6.00 1.44
C PRO A 394 -8.85 5.92 -0.07
N GLN A 395 -9.90 6.15 -0.87
CA GLN A 395 -9.80 6.27 -2.32
C GLN A 395 -9.01 7.54 -2.71
N PRO A 396 -7.87 7.45 -3.44
CA PRO A 396 -6.98 8.58 -3.68
C PRO A 396 -7.48 9.56 -4.74
N SER A 397 -8.40 9.13 -5.60
CA SER A 397 -8.87 9.84 -6.79
C SER A 397 -10.23 10.52 -6.64
N HIS A 398 -10.98 10.22 -5.56
CA HIS A 398 -12.35 10.68 -5.41
C HIS A 398 -12.45 12.00 -4.62
N PRO A 399 -13.12 13.04 -5.14
CA PRO A 399 -13.17 14.37 -4.53
C PRO A 399 -14.24 14.52 -3.43
N ASN A 400 -14.62 13.45 -2.75
CA ASN A 400 -15.50 13.52 -1.59
C ASN A 400 -14.70 13.84 -0.31
N PHE A 401 -14.58 15.11 0.03
CA PHE A 401 -13.81 15.58 1.17
C PHE A 401 -14.65 15.78 2.45
N GLN A 402 -15.96 15.51 2.43
CA GLN A 402 -16.85 16.01 3.46
C GLN A 402 -17.67 14.95 4.18
N ASN A 403 -18.10 13.87 3.51
CA ASN A 403 -18.99 12.89 4.14
C ASN A 403 -18.43 11.47 4.13
N VAL A 404 -18.95 10.65 5.02
CA VAL A 404 -18.57 9.26 5.22
C VAL A 404 -19.80 8.34 5.04
N ASN A 405 -20.68 8.69 4.12
CA ASN A 405 -21.92 7.94 3.90
C ASN A 405 -21.66 6.47 3.61
N TYR A 406 -20.62 6.14 2.85
CA TYR A 406 -20.24 4.75 2.59
C TYR A 406 -19.94 3.96 3.87
N ALA A 407 -19.34 4.58 4.89
CA ALA A 407 -19.12 3.90 6.15
C ALA A 407 -20.43 3.53 6.85
N VAL A 408 -21.44 4.42 6.78
CA VAL A 408 -22.78 4.16 7.32
C VAL A 408 -23.47 3.06 6.51
N ASP A 409 -23.44 3.16 5.19
CA ASP A 409 -24.08 2.21 4.26
C ASP A 409 -23.51 0.79 4.40
N TYR A 410 -22.19 0.70 4.69
CA TYR A 410 -21.47 -0.58 4.85
C TYR A 410 -21.34 -1.03 6.32
N GLY A 411 -22.09 -0.40 7.24
CA GLY A 411 -22.26 -0.87 8.61
C GLY A 411 -21.08 -0.63 9.56
N TYR A 412 -20.23 0.34 9.27
CA TYR A 412 -19.18 0.77 10.21
C TYR A 412 -19.79 1.58 11.35
N ILE A 413 -19.57 1.14 12.58
CA ILE A 413 -20.15 1.76 13.79
C ILE A 413 -19.05 2.34 14.67
N THR A 414 -17.87 1.71 14.68
CA THR A 414 -16.78 2.03 15.61
C THR A 414 -15.54 2.52 14.88
N GLY A 415 -14.62 3.14 15.62
CA GLY A 415 -13.33 3.58 15.12
C GLY A 415 -13.28 5.03 14.69
N GLN A 416 -12.15 5.42 14.11
CA GLN A 416 -11.96 6.76 13.52
C GLN A 416 -12.24 6.66 12.02
N ILE A 417 -13.28 7.34 11.55
CA ILE A 417 -13.73 7.30 10.16
C ILE A 417 -13.65 8.72 9.59
N LEU A 418 -12.99 8.87 8.46
CA LEU A 418 -12.78 10.16 7.79
C LEU A 418 -13.02 10.04 6.28
N PRO A 419 -13.45 11.13 5.61
CA PRO A 419 -13.72 11.11 4.17
C PRO A 419 -12.44 11.02 3.34
N GLN A 420 -12.61 10.82 2.02
CA GLN A 420 -11.56 10.82 1.00
C GLN A 420 -10.95 12.24 0.85
N SER A 421 -9.89 12.50 0.16
CA SER A 421 -8.96 11.65 -0.60
C SER A 421 -7.58 11.68 0.05
N GLY A 422 -6.64 10.95 -0.49
CA GLY A 422 -5.25 10.92 -0.02
C GLY A 422 -4.70 9.49 0.05
N HIS A 423 -3.68 9.30 0.85
CA HIS A 423 -3.01 8.01 1.00
C HIS A 423 -2.59 7.78 2.46
N LEU A 424 -2.19 6.57 2.78
CA LEU A 424 -1.58 6.24 4.05
C LEU A 424 -0.06 6.27 3.92
N ARG A 425 0.60 6.98 4.83
CA ARG A 425 2.05 6.98 4.99
C ARG A 425 2.42 6.21 6.24
N ILE A 426 3.20 5.16 6.10
CA ILE A 426 3.61 4.30 7.19
C ILE A 426 5.10 4.46 7.43
N SER A 427 5.48 4.87 8.63
CA SER A 427 6.87 5.00 9.08
C SER A 427 7.19 3.89 10.07
N VAL A 428 8.11 3.00 9.70
CA VAL A 428 8.56 1.89 10.54
C VAL A 428 9.92 2.21 11.11
N SER A 429 10.10 1.97 12.40
CA SER A 429 11.34 2.16 13.13
C SER A 429 11.52 1.10 14.23
N PRO A 430 12.72 0.97 14.83
CA PRO A 430 12.91 0.09 15.98
C PRO A 430 11.99 0.39 17.18
N SER A 431 11.54 1.64 17.32
CA SER A 431 10.67 2.07 18.42
C SER A 431 9.18 1.83 18.16
N GLY A 432 8.78 1.68 16.92
CA GLY A 432 7.35 1.49 16.57
C GLY A 432 7.02 1.79 15.13
N VAL A 433 5.74 1.72 14.84
CA VAL A 433 5.12 2.00 13.55
C VAL A 433 4.18 3.18 13.70
N GLN A 434 4.40 4.24 12.95
CA GLN A 434 3.48 5.36 12.83
C GLN A 434 2.72 5.27 11.52
N VAL A 435 1.41 5.44 11.56
CA VAL A 435 0.52 5.51 10.40
C VAL A 435 -0.12 6.90 10.37
N ASP A 436 0.06 7.59 9.26
CA ASP A 436 -0.51 8.91 8.99
C ASP A 436 -1.47 8.82 7.82
N TYR A 437 -2.64 9.44 7.94
CA TYR A 437 -3.52 9.73 6.82
C TYR A 437 -3.18 11.09 6.22
N VAL A 438 -2.51 11.08 5.08
CA VAL A 438 -2.08 12.28 4.35
C VAL A 438 -3.11 12.63 3.29
N ARG A 439 -3.70 13.82 3.40
CA ARG A 439 -4.77 14.29 2.52
C ARG A 439 -4.24 14.81 1.19
N ALA A 440 -5.05 14.67 0.14
CA ALA A 440 -4.81 15.32 -1.14
C ALA A 440 -5.94 16.30 -1.46
N TYR A 441 -5.59 17.54 -1.73
CA TYR A 441 -6.53 18.60 -2.11
C TYR A 441 -5.95 19.40 -3.27
N LEU A 442 -6.71 19.50 -4.36
CA LEU A 442 -6.36 20.40 -5.45
C LEU A 442 -6.42 21.87 -4.96
N PRO A 443 -5.67 22.81 -5.56
CA PRO A 443 -5.63 24.21 -5.11
C PRO A 443 -7.01 24.86 -4.96
N GLN A 444 -7.96 24.55 -5.85
CA GLN A 444 -9.34 25.04 -5.77
C GLN A 444 -10.16 24.42 -4.63
N ASN A 445 -9.70 23.34 -4.04
CA ASN A 445 -10.36 22.67 -2.91
C ASN A 445 -9.72 23.01 -1.56
N GLU A 446 -8.62 23.75 -1.54
CA GLU A 446 -8.00 24.25 -0.32
C GLU A 446 -8.79 25.44 0.27
N ASN A 447 -8.66 25.64 1.57
CA ASN A 447 -9.24 26.78 2.30
C ASN A 447 -8.44 27.06 3.57
N ALA A 448 -8.93 27.93 4.46
CA ALA A 448 -8.20 28.33 5.68
C ALA A 448 -7.88 27.20 6.66
N THR A 449 -8.57 26.06 6.58
CA THR A 449 -8.43 24.91 7.50
C THR A 449 -8.16 23.59 6.80
N ARG A 450 -7.95 23.61 5.48
CA ARG A 450 -7.79 22.41 4.66
C ARG A 450 -6.74 22.67 3.58
N HIS A 451 -5.60 22.02 3.68
CA HIS A 451 -4.49 22.17 2.76
C HIS A 451 -4.00 20.82 2.24
N ASN A 452 -3.44 20.82 1.05
CA ASN A 452 -2.79 19.63 0.50
C ASN A 452 -1.67 19.16 1.45
N LYS A 453 -1.60 17.84 1.68
CA LYS A 453 -0.68 17.17 2.62
C LYS A 453 -1.00 17.37 4.10
N ASP A 454 -2.16 17.91 4.47
CA ASP A 454 -2.62 17.85 5.85
C ASP A 454 -2.69 16.40 6.34
N VAL A 455 -2.24 16.16 7.56
CA VAL A 455 -2.37 14.88 8.25
C VAL A 455 -3.66 14.91 9.07
N SER A 456 -4.71 14.23 8.57
CA SER A 456 -6.03 14.22 9.21
C SER A 456 -6.19 13.20 10.31
N ALA A 457 -5.36 12.16 10.32
CA ALA A 457 -5.28 11.15 11.36
C ALA A 457 -3.84 10.66 11.51
N THR A 458 -3.47 10.32 12.73
CA THR A 458 -2.20 9.66 13.05
C THR A 458 -2.41 8.69 14.20
N TYR A 459 -1.74 7.55 14.16
CA TYR A 459 -1.64 6.66 15.31
C TYR A 459 -0.29 5.95 15.33
N PHE A 460 0.06 5.44 16.51
CA PHE A 460 1.36 4.80 16.73
C PHE A 460 1.19 3.43 17.39
N ILE A 461 1.91 2.43 16.87
CA ILE A 461 2.03 1.11 17.46
C ILE A 461 3.44 1.02 18.03
N GLY A 462 3.55 0.97 19.35
CA GLY A 462 4.84 0.85 20.03
C GLY A 462 5.52 -0.51 19.79
N ALA A 463 6.79 -0.57 20.10
CA ALA A 463 7.56 -1.81 20.09
C ALA A 463 7.02 -2.84 21.10
N ILE A 464 6.48 -2.35 22.22
CA ILE A 464 5.63 -3.11 23.14
C ILE A 464 4.20 -2.74 22.78
N ASN A 465 3.42 -3.69 22.38
CA ASN A 465 2.07 -3.48 21.86
C ASN A 465 1.03 -4.26 22.66
N CYS A 466 -0.24 -4.19 22.23
CA CYS A 466 -1.37 -4.86 22.86
C CYS A 466 -1.13 -6.36 23.13
N TYR A 467 -0.51 -7.09 22.20
CA TYR A 467 -0.23 -8.51 22.36
C TYR A 467 0.76 -8.82 23.51
N ASP A 468 1.70 -7.91 23.77
CA ASP A 468 2.68 -8.08 24.85
C ASP A 468 2.02 -7.90 26.21
N SER A 469 1.04 -7.01 26.33
CA SER A 469 0.30 -6.76 27.57
C SER A 469 -0.55 -7.97 27.99
N LEU A 470 -1.08 -8.73 27.05
CA LEU A 470 -1.85 -9.95 27.33
C LEU A 470 -0.99 -11.05 27.98
N HIS A 471 0.34 -11.05 27.77
CA HIS A 471 1.24 -12.08 28.26
C HIS A 471 2.01 -11.68 29.54
N THR A 472 2.17 -10.40 29.81
CA THR A 472 2.98 -9.90 30.93
C THR A 472 2.16 -9.63 32.20
N GLY A 473 0.84 -9.75 32.13
CA GLY A 473 -0.06 -9.42 33.27
C GLY A 473 -0.01 -7.93 33.65
N ILE A 474 0.67 -7.09 32.89
CA ILE A 474 0.55 -5.65 33.00
C ILE A 474 -0.68 -5.26 32.19
N PRO A 475 -1.79 -4.88 32.82
CA PRO A 475 -2.95 -4.43 32.07
C PRO A 475 -2.57 -3.11 31.38
N VAL A 476 -2.38 -3.17 30.06
CA VAL A 476 -2.61 -1.95 29.27
C VAL A 476 -4.12 -1.77 29.34
N LEU A 477 -4.56 -0.92 30.22
CA LEU A 477 -5.96 -0.53 30.31
C LEU A 477 -6.27 0.30 29.05
N TYR A 478 -6.58 -0.38 27.95
CA TYR A 478 -7.33 0.20 26.85
C TYR A 478 -8.74 0.48 27.38
N ASN A 479 -8.86 1.57 28.10
CA ASN A 479 -10.16 2.03 28.52
C ASN A 479 -10.78 2.77 27.32
N LYS A 480 -11.86 2.25 26.76
CA LYS A 480 -12.67 2.85 25.67
C LYS A 480 -13.18 4.28 25.97
N ASN A 481 -12.81 4.85 27.08
CA ASN A 481 -13.35 6.10 27.61
C ASN A 481 -12.42 7.30 27.45
N TYR A 482 -11.29 7.17 26.72
CA TYR A 482 -10.41 8.32 26.45
C TYR A 482 -10.65 8.85 25.03
N ALA A 483 -11.18 10.03 24.94
CA ALA A 483 -11.15 10.82 23.73
C ALA A 483 -10.04 11.87 23.90
N ASN A 484 -9.09 11.87 22.96
CA ASN A 484 -8.07 12.92 22.77
C ASN A 484 -7.03 13.07 23.90
N GLU A 485 -6.01 12.23 23.91
CA GLU A 485 -4.78 12.53 24.63
C GLU A 485 -3.85 13.38 23.75
N ILE A 486 -3.43 14.53 24.24
CA ILE A 486 -2.48 15.41 23.55
C ILE A 486 -1.26 15.59 24.44
N ILE A 487 -0.08 15.30 23.90
CA ILE A 487 1.21 15.51 24.57
C ILE A 487 2.01 16.49 23.73
N TYR A 488 2.23 17.70 24.26
CA TYR A 488 3.01 18.72 23.54
C TYR A 488 3.80 19.68 24.47
N PRO A 489 4.96 20.16 24.01
CA PRO A 489 5.67 19.69 22.81
C PRO A 489 6.13 18.24 22.95
N ASN A 490 6.22 17.52 21.81
CA ASN A 490 6.80 16.19 21.72
C ASN A 490 7.53 16.05 20.37
N PRO A 491 8.87 15.88 20.32
CA PRO A 491 9.76 15.79 21.50
C PRO A 491 9.90 17.11 22.27
N PHE A 492 10.29 17.01 23.53
CA PHE A 492 10.46 18.15 24.44
C PHE A 492 11.86 18.18 25.05
N MET A 493 12.32 19.36 25.46
CA MET A 493 13.63 19.52 26.12
C MET A 493 13.52 19.48 27.62
N ASP A 494 12.61 20.27 28.20
CA ASP A 494 12.49 20.45 29.65
C ASP A 494 11.16 19.95 30.18
N LYS A 495 10.06 20.36 29.56
CA LYS A 495 8.68 20.10 30.00
C LYS A 495 7.79 19.74 28.84
N THR A 496 6.83 18.85 29.11
CA THR A 496 5.71 18.61 28.21
C THR A 496 4.40 18.68 28.97
N LYS A 497 3.33 19.03 28.27
CA LYS A 497 1.98 19.05 28.78
C LYS A 497 1.24 17.80 28.27
N ILE A 498 0.58 17.13 29.20
CA ILE A 498 -0.29 15.97 28.91
C ILE A 498 -1.73 16.46 29.15
N GLU A 499 -2.53 16.48 28.09
CA GLU A 499 -3.97 16.79 28.15
C GLU A 499 -4.76 15.53 27.91
N PHE A 500 -5.81 15.32 28.68
CA PHE A 500 -6.70 14.16 28.51
C PHE A 500 -8.11 14.47 28.97
N ASP A 501 -9.07 13.81 28.35
CA ASP A 501 -10.48 13.92 28.69
C ASP A 501 -10.90 12.76 29.61
N VAL A 502 -11.69 13.06 30.63
CA VAL A 502 -12.29 12.08 31.53
C VAL A 502 -13.80 12.05 31.26
N ASN A 503 -14.28 10.94 30.75
CA ASN A 503 -15.69 10.76 30.37
C ASN A 503 -16.52 10.06 31.45
N ILE A 504 -15.89 9.45 32.44
CA ILE A 504 -16.56 8.74 33.54
C ILE A 504 -15.78 8.97 34.82
N ALA A 505 -16.47 9.42 35.88
CA ALA A 505 -15.87 9.59 37.21
C ALA A 505 -15.42 8.23 37.77
N THR A 506 -14.11 8.00 37.86
CA THR A 506 -13.51 6.76 38.38
C THR A 506 -12.08 7.00 38.84
N ALA A 507 -11.42 5.97 39.35
CA ALA A 507 -10.02 6.03 39.73
C ALA A 507 -9.11 5.94 38.49
N TYR A 508 -8.19 6.90 38.37
CA TYR A 508 -7.23 6.98 37.27
C TYR A 508 -5.80 6.81 37.75
N TYR A 509 -5.00 6.22 36.85
CA TYR A 509 -3.56 6.10 37.02
C TYR A 509 -2.87 6.69 35.79
N LEU A 510 -1.84 7.48 36.00
CA LEU A 510 -1.00 8.06 34.94
C LEU A 510 0.46 7.91 35.37
N SER A 511 1.21 7.15 34.62
CA SER A 511 2.64 6.88 34.85
C SER A 511 3.47 7.10 33.61
N ILE A 512 4.71 7.53 33.79
CA ILE A 512 5.73 7.68 32.76
C ILE A 512 6.72 6.53 32.88
N PHE A 513 7.01 5.88 31.78
CA PHE A 513 7.96 4.78 31.70
C PHE A 513 9.15 5.16 30.81
N ASN A 514 10.33 4.61 31.07
CA ASN A 514 11.47 4.71 30.17
C ASN A 514 11.36 3.65 29.04
N GLN A 515 12.32 3.69 28.11
CA GLN A 515 12.36 2.75 26.97
C GLN A 515 12.54 1.28 27.38
N GLN A 516 12.98 1.01 28.61
CA GLN A 516 13.13 -0.33 29.18
C GLN A 516 11.85 -0.79 29.93
N GLY A 517 10.78 0.01 29.92
CA GLY A 517 9.52 -0.31 30.62
C GLY A 517 9.57 -0.09 32.13
N VAL A 518 10.61 0.59 32.65
CA VAL A 518 10.69 0.94 34.08
C VAL A 518 9.90 2.22 34.35
N GLU A 519 8.99 2.19 35.33
CA GLU A 519 8.25 3.39 35.75
C GLU A 519 9.23 4.44 36.30
N VAL A 520 9.36 5.56 35.60
CA VAL A 520 10.23 6.67 36.00
C VAL A 520 9.48 7.75 36.81
N ARG A 521 8.16 7.84 36.60
CA ARG A 521 7.31 8.78 37.32
C ARG A 521 5.85 8.32 37.33
N LYS A 522 5.22 8.44 38.49
CA LYS A 522 3.77 8.29 38.64
C LYS A 522 3.16 9.67 38.81
N LEU A 523 2.30 10.08 37.91
CA LEU A 523 1.64 11.38 37.90
C LEU A 523 0.28 11.32 38.58
N LEU A 524 -0.48 10.21 38.42
CA LEU A 524 -1.73 9.91 39.10
C LEU A 524 -1.66 8.51 39.67
N SER A 525 -2.18 8.30 40.86
CA SER A 525 -2.22 7.01 41.54
C SER A 525 -3.53 6.81 42.28
N ASN A 526 -4.46 6.05 41.69
CA ASN A 526 -5.76 5.73 42.26
C ASN A 526 -6.58 6.99 42.68
N ASN A 527 -6.42 8.07 41.95
CA ASN A 527 -7.20 9.28 42.20
C ASN A 527 -8.53 9.19 41.48
N VAL A 528 -9.63 9.28 42.24
CA VAL A 528 -10.95 9.46 41.62
C VAL A 528 -11.05 10.88 41.12
N ILE A 529 -11.17 11.02 39.79
CA ILE A 529 -11.37 12.33 39.14
C ILE A 529 -12.72 12.34 38.42
N GLN A 530 -13.34 13.51 38.40
CA GLN A 530 -14.67 13.72 37.84
C GLN A 530 -14.59 13.87 36.31
N GLU A 531 -15.72 13.78 35.63
CA GLU A 531 -15.81 14.07 34.20
C GLU A 531 -15.29 15.47 33.89
N GLY A 532 -14.54 15.63 32.82
CA GLY A 532 -13.99 16.91 32.37
C GLY A 532 -12.66 16.77 31.63
N LYS A 533 -12.14 17.91 31.21
CA LYS A 533 -10.83 18.02 30.58
C LYS A 533 -9.75 18.31 31.63
N TYR A 534 -8.66 17.57 31.54
CA TYR A 534 -7.56 17.69 32.49
C TYR A 534 -6.25 17.94 31.76
N GLN A 535 -5.36 18.66 32.46
CA GLN A 535 -3.99 18.85 31.98
C GLN A 535 -3.00 18.61 33.12
N MET A 536 -1.87 18.03 32.78
CA MET A 536 -0.74 17.80 33.66
C MET A 536 0.55 18.24 32.97
N ILE A 537 1.47 18.80 33.76
CA ILE A 537 2.80 19.16 33.26
C ILE A 537 3.79 18.14 33.79
N TRP A 538 4.53 17.52 32.90
CA TRP A 538 5.67 16.70 33.24
C TRP A 538 6.97 17.43 32.92
N ASP A 539 7.85 17.52 33.96
CA ASP A 539 9.18 18.12 33.91
C ASP A 539 10.21 16.97 33.97
N ALA A 540 10.97 16.78 32.87
CA ALA A 540 11.96 15.71 32.79
C ALA A 540 13.30 16.03 33.46
N ILE A 541 13.53 17.28 33.91
CA ILE A 541 14.80 17.75 34.48
C ILE A 541 14.83 17.59 36.00
N MET A 542 14.07 16.71 36.61
CA MET A 542 14.13 16.55 38.06
C MET A 542 15.41 15.85 38.54
N ARG A 543 16.43 16.62 38.88
CA ARG A 543 17.42 16.25 39.88
C ARG A 543 16.73 16.20 41.27
N LEU A 544 16.78 15.00 41.86
CA LEU A 544 16.59 14.70 43.28
C LEU A 544 16.33 15.92 44.22
N LYS A 545 15.06 16.29 44.42
CA LYS A 545 14.57 16.90 45.65
C LYS A 545 13.11 16.49 45.87
N PRO A 546 12.72 16.15 47.12
CA PRO A 546 11.35 15.70 47.40
C PRO A 546 10.41 16.91 47.57
N ARG A 547 9.21 16.75 47.03
CA ARG A 547 8.00 17.55 47.23
C ARG A 547 7.95 18.93 46.57
N GLU A 548 7.46 18.97 45.32
CA GLU A 548 6.56 20.03 44.91
C GLU A 548 5.38 19.45 44.15
N GLN A 549 4.21 20.02 44.42
CA GLN A 549 2.91 19.51 44.07
C GLN A 549 2.69 19.53 42.54
N THR A 550 2.36 18.39 41.96
CA THR A 550 1.75 18.31 40.63
C THR A 550 0.39 19.03 40.71
N ARG A 551 0.24 20.19 40.10
CA ARG A 551 -1.07 20.88 39.99
C ARG A 551 -1.89 20.19 38.94
N ILE A 552 -3.01 19.58 39.35
CA ILE A 552 -4.10 19.18 38.47
C ILE A 552 -4.99 20.39 38.30
N THR A 553 -5.15 20.91 37.10
CA THR A 553 -6.12 21.96 36.79
C THR A 553 -7.22 21.37 35.91
N LYS A 554 -8.46 21.72 36.29
CA LYS A 554 -9.67 21.34 35.57
C LYS A 554 -9.90 22.26 34.38
#